data_7a7d29d9b178f82350657366718421fb
#
_entry.id   7a7d29d9b178f82350657366718421fb
#
_cell.length_a   1.000
_cell.length_b   1.000
_cell.length_c   1.000
_cell.angle_alpha   90.00
_cell.angle_beta   90.00
_cell.angle_gamma   90.00
#
_symmetry.space_group_name_H-M   'P 1'
#
loop_
_entity.id
_entity.type
_entity.pdbx_description
1 polymer ?
#
loop_
_entity_poly.entity_id
_entity_poly.type
_entity_poly.pdbx_seq_one_letter_code
_entity_poly.pdbx_strand_id
1 'polypeptide(L)'
;MSKIENKFKELRSKNEKALIAYIMVGYPNYKSTLSIVRGLVKGGADIIELGFPFSDPLADGPVIQNASTVSLNKGTKLSDFFNLIKKIRKETDIPLVIMTYTNILYKQGYAKFIFNAKKAGIDGFILPDMSIEESSEYVNAAKKYNADTIFLVSPNTSKNRLKKIAKASSGFLYLVSMFGTTGMKTMIQQYTINAIKNTKKVVNSEIPIGIGFGITTPDDVKRFVSTDIDAVIVGSAFLRLIEKTPVNQLETKVASFTKKMKAPTKAT
;
A
#
# COMPACT_ATOMS: atom_id res chain seq x y z
N MET A 1 -17.43 10.14 -2.07
CA MET A 1 -16.17 9.64 -2.64
C MET A 1 -15.08 9.78 -1.61
N SER A 2 -14.26 8.75 -1.43
CA SER A 2 -13.13 8.78 -0.50
C SER A 2 -11.95 9.59 -1.07
N LYS A 3 -10.94 9.91 -0.21
CA LYS A 3 -9.71 10.57 -0.70
C LYS A 3 -8.95 9.69 -1.70
N ILE A 4 -8.98 8.37 -1.51
CA ILE A 4 -8.32 7.40 -2.42
C ILE A 4 -9.02 7.42 -3.77
N GLU A 5 -10.35 7.31 -3.80
CA GLU A 5 -11.13 7.38 -5.03
C GLU A 5 -10.92 8.70 -5.79
N ASN A 6 -10.91 9.84 -5.07
CA ASN A 6 -10.64 11.14 -5.66
C ASN A 6 -9.24 11.22 -6.28
N LYS A 7 -8.22 10.63 -5.63
CA LYS A 7 -6.86 10.57 -6.18
C LYS A 7 -6.80 9.75 -7.47
N PHE A 8 -7.43 8.59 -7.51
CA PHE A 8 -7.49 7.79 -8.75
C PHE A 8 -8.25 8.49 -9.88
N LYS A 9 -9.33 9.21 -9.55
CA LYS A 9 -10.08 10.02 -10.55
C LYS A 9 -9.22 11.15 -11.08
N GLU A 10 -8.51 11.86 -10.22
CA GLU A 10 -7.56 12.91 -10.62
C GLU A 10 -6.48 12.37 -11.57
N LEU A 11 -5.83 11.26 -11.21
CA LEU A 11 -4.79 10.66 -12.04
C LEU A 11 -5.33 10.16 -13.39
N ARG A 12 -6.51 9.53 -13.38
CA ARG A 12 -7.16 9.08 -14.61
C ARG A 12 -7.48 10.24 -15.56
N SER A 13 -7.89 11.41 -15.05
CA SER A 13 -8.14 12.60 -15.89
C SER A 13 -6.86 13.14 -16.53
N LYS A 14 -5.70 12.85 -15.96
CA LYS A 14 -4.36 13.20 -16.47
C LYS A 14 -3.71 12.08 -17.27
N ASN A 15 -4.42 10.95 -17.47
CA ASN A 15 -3.86 9.72 -18.05
C ASN A 15 -2.60 9.22 -17.31
N GLU A 16 -2.53 9.43 -15.99
CA GLU A 16 -1.42 8.99 -15.14
C GLU A 16 -1.83 7.77 -14.30
N LYS A 17 -0.83 6.98 -13.89
CA LYS A 17 -0.99 5.89 -12.93
C LYS A 17 -0.53 6.32 -11.54
N ALA A 18 -1.11 5.73 -10.49
CA ALA A 18 -0.68 6.04 -9.14
C ALA A 18 0.65 5.35 -8.79
N LEU A 19 1.53 6.08 -8.08
CA LEU A 19 2.62 5.50 -7.31
C LEU A 19 2.18 5.40 -5.85
N ILE A 20 2.02 4.18 -5.35
CA ILE A 20 1.76 3.88 -3.94
C ILE A 20 3.07 3.49 -3.29
N ALA A 21 3.50 4.22 -2.27
CA ALA A 21 4.76 3.99 -1.58
C ALA A 21 4.52 3.37 -0.22
N TYR A 22 4.99 2.14 0.00
CA TYR A 22 4.94 1.47 1.30
C TYR A 22 6.18 1.78 2.12
N ILE A 23 5.97 2.10 3.39
CA ILE A 23 7.02 2.21 4.41
C ILE A 23 6.56 1.58 5.72
N MET A 24 7.52 1.10 6.55
CA MET A 24 7.24 0.60 7.89
C MET A 24 7.37 1.73 8.91
N VAL A 25 6.32 2.00 9.67
CA VAL A 25 6.36 2.98 10.76
C VAL A 25 7.31 2.50 11.85
N GLY A 26 8.15 3.40 12.34
CA GLY A 26 9.18 3.06 13.33
C GLY A 26 10.49 2.51 12.74
N TYR A 27 10.59 2.38 11.42
CA TYR A 27 11.80 1.95 10.74
C TYR A 27 12.46 3.12 9.98
N PRO A 28 13.78 3.36 10.09
CA PRO A 28 14.75 2.70 10.98
C PRO A 28 14.55 3.11 12.46
N ASN A 29 13.78 4.14 12.75
CA ASN A 29 13.31 4.55 14.07
C ASN A 29 12.07 5.44 13.93
N TYR A 30 11.33 5.63 15.03
CA TYR A 30 10.08 6.38 15.02
C TYR A 30 10.23 7.84 14.53
N LYS A 31 11.28 8.55 14.96
CA LYS A 31 11.51 9.97 14.60
C LYS A 31 11.74 10.14 13.09
N SER A 32 12.33 9.16 12.44
CA SER A 32 12.64 9.20 11.00
C SER A 32 11.41 9.06 10.12
N THR A 33 10.33 8.45 10.61
CA THR A 33 9.15 8.17 9.76
C THR A 33 8.55 9.44 9.18
N LEU A 34 8.48 10.54 9.93
CA LEU A 34 7.95 11.80 9.42
C LEU A 34 8.82 12.39 8.29
N SER A 35 10.15 12.35 8.44
CA SER A 35 11.08 12.78 7.38
C SER A 35 10.97 11.93 6.13
N ILE A 36 10.79 10.61 6.29
CA ILE A 36 10.55 9.70 5.17
C ILE A 36 9.24 10.07 4.44
N VAL A 37 8.16 10.30 5.17
CA VAL A 37 6.87 10.72 4.59
C VAL A 37 7.01 12.04 3.83
N ARG A 38 7.71 13.03 4.39
CA ARG A 38 8.02 14.28 3.67
C ARG A 38 8.77 14.03 2.37
N GLY A 39 9.75 13.13 2.40
CA GLY A 39 10.48 12.71 1.21
C GLY A 39 9.57 12.07 0.16
N LEU A 40 8.65 11.19 0.55
CA LEU A 40 7.67 10.58 -0.35
C LEU A 40 6.76 11.63 -1.00
N VAL A 41 6.22 12.56 -0.21
CA VAL A 41 5.36 13.65 -0.71
C VAL A 41 6.12 14.55 -1.68
N LYS A 42 7.33 15.01 -1.29
CA LYS A 42 8.20 15.84 -2.15
C LYS A 42 8.59 15.14 -3.45
N GLY A 43 8.74 13.83 -3.42
CA GLY A 43 9.07 13.01 -4.58
C GLY A 43 7.87 12.69 -5.49
N GLY A 44 6.66 13.01 -5.07
CA GLY A 44 5.44 12.87 -5.86
C GLY A 44 4.76 11.51 -5.72
N ALA A 45 4.87 10.82 -4.58
CA ALA A 45 3.99 9.69 -4.27
C ALA A 45 2.53 10.16 -4.26
N ASP A 46 1.62 9.31 -4.75
CA ASP A 46 0.19 9.64 -4.84
C ASP A 46 -0.59 9.12 -3.62
N ILE A 47 -0.18 7.98 -3.08
CA ILE A 47 -0.74 7.35 -1.88
C ILE A 47 0.42 6.82 -1.05
N ILE A 48 0.34 6.92 0.27
CA ILE A 48 1.32 6.33 1.18
C ILE A 48 0.67 5.20 1.95
N GLU A 49 1.30 4.03 1.88
CA GLU A 49 0.94 2.84 2.63
C GLU A 49 1.87 2.73 3.84
N LEU A 50 1.29 2.81 5.03
CA LEU A 50 1.99 2.82 6.31
C LEU A 50 1.85 1.45 6.96
N GLY A 51 2.90 0.64 6.95
CA GLY A 51 2.97 -0.61 7.67
C GLY A 51 3.00 -0.35 9.18
N PHE A 52 2.06 -0.93 9.92
CA PHE A 52 2.16 -1.03 11.37
C PHE A 52 2.75 -2.40 11.72
N PRO A 53 3.85 -2.44 12.52
CA PRO A 53 4.61 -3.68 12.71
C PRO A 53 3.80 -4.76 13.46
N PHE A 54 4.07 -6.01 13.11
CA PHE A 54 3.48 -7.19 13.73
C PHE A 54 4.53 -8.27 13.93
N SER A 55 4.39 -9.10 14.98
CA SER A 55 5.38 -10.12 15.36
C SER A 55 5.45 -11.28 14.38
N ASP A 56 4.32 -11.63 13.75
CA ASP A 56 4.17 -12.84 12.94
C ASP A 56 3.68 -12.50 11.51
N PRO A 57 4.47 -11.74 10.72
CA PRO A 57 4.02 -11.17 9.47
C PRO A 57 4.13 -12.17 8.31
N LEU A 58 3.29 -13.22 8.34
CA LEU A 58 3.34 -14.37 7.43
C LEU A 58 3.12 -14.04 5.95
N ALA A 59 2.43 -12.94 5.65
CA ALA A 59 2.20 -12.49 4.28
C ALA A 59 3.36 -11.67 3.71
N ASP A 60 4.33 -11.28 4.54
CA ASP A 60 5.39 -10.35 4.17
C ASP A 60 6.66 -11.08 3.74
N GLY A 61 7.38 -10.47 2.78
CA GLY A 61 8.72 -10.91 2.42
C GLY A 61 9.81 -10.48 3.43
N PRO A 62 11.02 -11.06 3.34
CA PRO A 62 12.06 -10.91 4.37
C PRO A 62 12.47 -9.46 4.66
N VAL A 63 12.40 -8.55 3.68
CA VAL A 63 12.74 -7.13 3.86
C VAL A 63 11.69 -6.43 4.74
N ILE A 64 10.41 -6.73 4.52
CA ILE A 64 9.31 -6.16 5.31
C ILE A 64 9.31 -6.76 6.71
N GLN A 65 9.53 -8.08 6.83
CA GLN A 65 9.68 -8.78 8.11
C GLN A 65 10.80 -8.18 8.96
N ASN A 66 11.99 -7.94 8.35
CA ASN A 66 13.11 -7.30 9.04
C ASN A 66 12.74 -5.89 9.54
N ALA A 67 12.11 -5.07 8.69
CA ALA A 67 11.68 -3.73 9.08
C ALA A 67 10.65 -3.75 10.22
N SER A 68 9.72 -4.73 10.20
CA SER A 68 8.74 -4.96 11.27
C SER A 68 9.44 -5.32 12.58
N THR A 69 10.37 -6.28 12.55
CA THR A 69 11.15 -6.70 13.72
C THR A 69 11.95 -5.54 14.33
N VAL A 70 12.66 -4.76 13.50
CA VAL A 70 13.39 -3.57 13.95
C VAL A 70 12.46 -2.55 14.60
N SER A 71 11.30 -2.30 14.02
CA SER A 71 10.31 -1.36 14.55
C SER A 71 9.75 -1.82 15.90
N LEU A 72 9.42 -3.11 16.05
CA LEU A 72 8.96 -3.70 17.32
C LEU A 72 10.03 -3.63 18.39
N ASN A 73 11.27 -4.00 18.08
CA ASN A 73 12.40 -3.97 19.02
C ASN A 73 12.70 -2.54 19.50
N LYS A 74 12.35 -1.53 18.72
CA LYS A 74 12.44 -0.10 19.12
C LYS A 74 11.20 0.40 19.86
N GLY A 75 10.27 -0.48 20.19
CA GLY A 75 9.13 -0.20 21.04
C GLY A 75 8.01 0.60 20.38
N THR A 76 7.85 0.52 19.06
CA THR A 76 6.74 1.18 18.34
C THR A 76 5.39 0.69 18.87
N LYS A 77 4.57 1.61 19.39
CA LYS A 77 3.24 1.34 19.94
C LYS A 77 2.15 1.90 19.05
N LEU A 78 0.93 1.36 19.19
CA LEU A 78 -0.24 1.82 18.43
C LEU A 78 -0.59 3.29 18.74
N SER A 79 -0.41 3.73 19.99
CA SER A 79 -0.59 5.15 20.38
C SER A 79 0.35 6.07 19.62
N ASP A 80 1.61 5.65 19.46
CA ASP A 80 2.62 6.41 18.74
C ASP A 80 2.28 6.50 17.26
N PHE A 81 1.79 5.38 16.70
CA PHE A 81 1.31 5.34 15.33
C PHE A 81 0.22 6.39 15.07
N PHE A 82 -0.85 6.42 15.87
CA PHE A 82 -1.92 7.41 15.70
C PHE A 82 -1.43 8.84 15.91
N ASN A 83 -0.52 9.07 16.85
CA ASN A 83 0.08 10.39 17.07
C ASN A 83 0.94 10.83 15.87
N LEU A 84 1.64 9.90 15.25
CA LEU A 84 2.40 10.17 14.01
C LEU A 84 1.47 10.56 12.87
N ILE A 85 0.37 9.81 12.66
CA ILE A 85 -0.61 10.13 11.60
C ILE A 85 -1.17 11.55 11.77
N LYS A 86 -1.52 11.95 13.00
CA LYS A 86 -1.96 13.33 13.28
C LYS A 86 -0.90 14.37 12.92
N LYS A 87 0.39 14.07 13.13
CA LYS A 87 1.50 14.96 12.72
C LYS A 87 1.61 15.02 11.20
N ILE A 88 1.55 13.88 10.51
CA ILE A 88 1.57 13.82 9.05
C ILE A 88 0.43 14.66 8.46
N ARG A 89 -0.78 14.56 9.02
CA ARG A 89 -1.96 15.31 8.54
C ARG A 89 -1.86 16.83 8.69
N LYS A 90 -1.02 17.32 9.58
CA LYS A 90 -0.73 18.76 9.67
C LYS A 90 0.10 19.28 8.49
N GLU A 91 0.76 18.38 7.77
CA GLU A 91 1.71 18.73 6.71
C GLU A 91 1.23 18.34 5.31
N THR A 92 0.31 17.37 5.19
CA THR A 92 -0.13 16.88 3.89
C THR A 92 -1.51 16.23 3.95
N ASP A 93 -2.25 16.38 2.84
CA ASP A 93 -3.54 15.72 2.59
C ASP A 93 -3.43 14.47 1.73
N ILE A 94 -2.22 13.98 1.44
CA ILE A 94 -2.00 12.76 0.67
C ILE A 94 -2.82 11.59 1.25
N PRO A 95 -3.48 10.75 0.45
CA PRO A 95 -4.16 9.57 0.95
C PRO A 95 -3.21 8.66 1.73
N LEU A 96 -3.64 8.25 2.94
CA LEU A 96 -2.89 7.36 3.84
C LEU A 96 -3.65 6.06 4.05
N VAL A 97 -2.99 4.96 3.77
CA VAL A 97 -3.50 3.60 3.99
C VAL A 97 -2.67 2.95 5.09
N ILE A 98 -3.30 2.27 6.03
CA ILE A 98 -2.59 1.40 6.98
C ILE A 98 -2.58 -0.02 6.43
N MET A 99 -1.39 -0.65 6.43
CA MET A 99 -1.24 -2.09 6.25
C MET A 99 -0.83 -2.71 7.58
N THR A 100 -1.65 -3.63 8.08
CA THR A 100 -1.37 -4.38 9.32
C THR A 100 -2.16 -5.69 9.34
N TYR A 101 -1.94 -6.51 10.35
CA TYR A 101 -2.56 -7.83 10.47
C TYR A 101 -3.87 -7.77 11.27
N THR A 102 -4.79 -8.62 10.89
CA THR A 102 -6.16 -8.72 11.46
C THR A 102 -6.17 -8.75 12.99
N ASN A 103 -5.22 -9.49 13.60
CA ASN A 103 -5.12 -9.62 15.05
C ASN A 103 -4.96 -8.27 15.78
N ILE A 104 -4.29 -7.29 15.16
CA ILE A 104 -4.13 -5.94 15.74
C ILE A 104 -5.51 -5.24 15.86
N LEU A 105 -6.34 -5.34 14.83
CA LEU A 105 -7.68 -4.76 14.83
C LEU A 105 -8.61 -5.55 15.76
N TYR A 106 -8.56 -6.88 15.67
CA TYR A 106 -9.41 -7.77 16.46
C TYR A 106 -9.25 -7.53 17.97
N LYS A 107 -8.02 -7.44 18.47
CA LYS A 107 -7.73 -7.15 19.88
C LYS A 107 -8.30 -5.82 20.38
N GLN A 108 -8.45 -4.84 19.49
CA GLN A 108 -9.03 -3.52 19.82
C GLN A 108 -10.54 -3.45 19.59
N GLY A 109 -11.10 -4.40 18.85
CA GLY A 109 -12.41 -4.34 18.21
C GLY A 109 -12.37 -3.51 16.92
N TYR A 110 -12.84 -4.09 15.80
CA TYR A 110 -12.77 -3.45 14.47
C TYR A 110 -13.34 -2.03 14.46
N ALA A 111 -14.52 -1.84 15.00
CA ALA A 111 -15.19 -0.53 15.02
C ALA A 111 -14.38 0.53 15.77
N LYS A 112 -13.84 0.19 16.94
CA LYS A 112 -13.02 1.09 17.77
C LYS A 112 -11.71 1.45 17.11
N PHE A 113 -11.02 0.45 16.53
CA PHE A 113 -9.75 0.66 15.84
C PHE A 113 -9.94 1.58 14.64
N ILE A 114 -10.91 1.26 13.77
CA ILE A 114 -11.18 2.03 12.55
C ILE A 114 -11.61 3.46 12.89
N PHE A 115 -12.47 3.65 13.89
CA PHE A 115 -12.83 4.98 14.37
C PHE A 115 -11.62 5.81 14.79
N ASN A 116 -10.73 5.24 15.61
CA ASN A 116 -9.52 5.93 16.07
C ASN A 116 -8.55 6.23 14.92
N ALA A 117 -8.38 5.29 14.00
CA ALA A 117 -7.55 5.47 12.81
C ALA A 117 -8.09 6.57 11.89
N LYS A 118 -9.40 6.60 11.64
CA LYS A 118 -10.06 7.67 10.86
C LYS A 118 -9.91 9.02 11.54
N LYS A 119 -10.14 9.09 12.85
CA LYS A 119 -9.95 10.32 13.64
C LYS A 119 -8.48 10.81 13.60
N ALA A 120 -7.52 9.89 13.51
CA ALA A 120 -6.12 10.25 13.32
C ALA A 120 -5.82 10.74 11.89
N GLY A 121 -6.59 10.29 10.89
CA GLY A 121 -6.45 10.70 9.50
C GLY A 121 -6.11 9.59 8.50
N ILE A 122 -6.31 8.32 8.85
CA ILE A 122 -6.20 7.18 7.91
C ILE A 122 -7.42 7.18 6.98
N ASP A 123 -7.20 6.90 5.71
CA ASP A 123 -8.23 6.87 4.68
C ASP A 123 -8.69 5.44 4.36
N GLY A 124 -7.79 4.46 4.40
CA GLY A 124 -8.09 3.07 4.07
C GLY A 124 -7.23 2.05 4.82
N PHE A 125 -7.60 0.78 4.68
CA PHE A 125 -7.02 -0.34 5.41
C PHE A 125 -6.70 -1.51 4.48
N ILE A 126 -5.51 -2.09 4.64
CA ILE A 126 -5.08 -3.34 4.05
C ILE A 126 -4.81 -4.33 5.19
N LEU A 127 -5.52 -5.46 5.17
CA LEU A 127 -5.32 -6.58 6.08
C LEU A 127 -4.93 -7.80 5.25
N PRO A 128 -3.62 -8.12 5.11
CA PRO A 128 -3.16 -9.15 4.19
C PRO A 128 -3.65 -10.56 4.53
N ASP A 129 -3.97 -10.80 5.79
CA ASP A 129 -4.45 -12.08 6.35
C ASP A 129 -5.98 -12.14 6.46
N MET A 130 -6.72 -11.10 6.08
CA MET A 130 -8.17 -11.08 6.14
C MET A 130 -8.79 -11.84 4.97
N SER A 131 -9.48 -12.92 5.26
CA SER A 131 -10.29 -13.64 4.27
C SER A 131 -11.60 -12.90 3.98
N ILE A 132 -12.11 -13.05 2.74
CA ILE A 132 -13.39 -12.43 2.38
C ILE A 132 -14.54 -13.06 3.17
N GLU A 133 -14.43 -14.31 3.56
CA GLU A 133 -15.42 -15.06 4.31
C GLU A 133 -15.62 -14.53 5.74
N GLU A 134 -14.54 -14.01 6.35
CA GLU A 134 -14.52 -13.51 7.73
C GLU A 134 -14.63 -11.98 7.81
N SER A 135 -14.66 -11.30 6.68
CA SER A 135 -14.49 -9.85 6.61
C SER A 135 -15.73 -9.02 6.95
N SER A 136 -16.89 -9.63 7.21
CA SER A 136 -18.17 -8.91 7.32
C SER A 136 -18.17 -7.82 8.41
N GLU A 137 -17.67 -8.11 9.59
CA GLU A 137 -17.59 -7.15 10.70
C GLU A 137 -16.64 -6.00 10.37
N TYR A 138 -15.47 -6.32 9.82
CA TYR A 138 -14.47 -5.34 9.37
C TYR A 138 -15.03 -4.41 8.31
N VAL A 139 -15.66 -4.96 7.25
CA VAL A 139 -16.24 -4.17 6.15
C VAL A 139 -17.37 -3.27 6.64
N ASN A 140 -18.24 -3.77 7.53
CA ASN A 140 -19.33 -2.98 8.10
C ASN A 140 -18.79 -1.84 8.96
N ALA A 141 -17.76 -2.11 9.76
CA ALA A 141 -17.11 -1.08 10.56
C ALA A 141 -16.43 -0.01 9.68
N ALA A 142 -15.74 -0.42 8.61
CA ALA A 142 -15.12 0.50 7.68
C ALA A 142 -16.16 1.40 6.97
N LYS A 143 -17.25 0.83 6.48
CA LYS A 143 -18.37 1.58 5.87
C LYS A 143 -18.97 2.60 6.84
N LYS A 144 -19.20 2.21 8.10
CA LYS A 144 -19.74 3.10 9.14
C LYS A 144 -18.90 4.37 9.32
N TYR A 145 -17.59 4.26 9.19
CA TYR A 145 -16.67 5.38 9.39
C TYR A 145 -16.08 5.96 8.10
N ASN A 146 -16.67 5.63 6.94
CA ASN A 146 -16.19 6.11 5.63
C ASN A 146 -14.69 5.84 5.40
N ALA A 147 -14.26 4.62 5.69
CA ALA A 147 -12.91 4.14 5.46
C ALA A 147 -12.90 3.14 4.30
N ASP A 148 -11.86 3.18 3.47
CA ASP A 148 -11.71 2.23 2.38
C ASP A 148 -11.19 0.88 2.88
N THR A 149 -11.71 -0.20 2.29
CA THR A 149 -11.28 -1.58 2.51
C THR A 149 -10.57 -2.10 1.27
N ILE A 150 -9.26 -2.31 1.35
CA ILE A 150 -8.43 -2.75 0.24
C ILE A 150 -8.09 -4.23 0.45
N PHE A 151 -8.67 -5.09 -0.39
CA PHE A 151 -8.40 -6.53 -0.33
C PHE A 151 -7.33 -6.96 -1.31
N LEU A 152 -6.60 -8.02 -0.92
CA LEU A 152 -5.62 -8.66 -1.76
C LEU A 152 -6.28 -9.67 -2.68
N VAL A 153 -5.83 -9.69 -3.92
CA VAL A 153 -6.16 -10.74 -4.89
C VAL A 153 -4.89 -11.29 -5.51
N SER A 154 -4.88 -12.57 -5.83
CA SER A 154 -3.75 -13.24 -6.48
C SER A 154 -4.14 -13.70 -7.88
N PRO A 155 -3.17 -14.02 -8.76
CA PRO A 155 -3.46 -14.59 -10.07
C PRO A 155 -4.32 -15.87 -10.03
N ASN A 156 -4.26 -16.61 -8.92
CA ASN A 156 -5.01 -17.86 -8.72
C ASN A 156 -6.40 -17.64 -8.09
N THR A 157 -6.80 -16.38 -7.83
CA THR A 157 -8.13 -16.08 -7.27
C THR A 157 -9.21 -16.44 -8.29
N SER A 158 -10.12 -17.34 -7.92
CA SER A 158 -11.21 -17.77 -8.79
C SER A 158 -12.14 -16.60 -9.14
N LYS A 159 -12.77 -16.65 -10.31
CA LYS A 159 -13.67 -15.58 -10.79
C LYS A 159 -14.80 -15.25 -9.79
N ASN A 160 -15.39 -16.28 -9.16
CA ASN A 160 -16.47 -16.10 -8.20
C ASN A 160 -15.97 -15.44 -6.91
N ARG A 161 -14.78 -15.85 -6.43
CA ARG A 161 -14.15 -15.23 -5.26
C ARG A 161 -13.74 -13.78 -5.54
N LEU A 162 -13.18 -13.52 -6.73
CA LEU A 162 -12.81 -12.17 -7.16
C LEU A 162 -14.01 -11.22 -7.20
N LYS A 163 -15.19 -11.67 -7.66
CA LYS A 163 -16.42 -10.86 -7.60
C LYS A 163 -16.83 -10.52 -6.16
N LYS A 164 -16.73 -11.47 -5.23
CA LYS A 164 -17.04 -11.24 -3.81
C LYS A 164 -16.06 -10.22 -3.21
N ILE A 165 -14.77 -10.40 -3.48
CA ILE A 165 -13.71 -9.49 -3.02
C ILE A 165 -13.92 -8.09 -3.58
N ALA A 166 -14.16 -7.95 -4.88
CA ALA A 166 -14.40 -6.65 -5.52
C ALA A 166 -15.60 -5.91 -4.88
N LYS A 167 -16.69 -6.63 -4.59
CA LYS A 167 -17.87 -6.05 -3.94
C LYS A 167 -17.62 -5.58 -2.49
N ALA A 168 -16.68 -6.21 -1.79
CA ALA A 168 -16.31 -5.85 -0.43
C ALA A 168 -15.20 -4.80 -0.37
N SER A 169 -14.51 -4.58 -1.50
CA SER A 169 -13.41 -3.62 -1.60
C SER A 169 -13.91 -2.22 -1.92
N SER A 170 -13.16 -1.23 -1.46
CA SER A 170 -13.27 0.16 -1.89
C SER A 170 -11.86 0.78 -1.99
N GLY A 171 -11.75 1.96 -2.59
CA GLY A 171 -10.46 2.58 -2.87
C GLY A 171 -9.75 1.91 -4.06
N PHE A 172 -9.18 0.71 -3.87
CA PHE A 172 -8.59 -0.09 -4.94
C PHE A 172 -8.49 -1.58 -4.57
N LEU A 173 -8.26 -2.44 -5.57
CA LEU A 173 -7.87 -3.84 -5.36
C LEU A 173 -6.35 -3.97 -5.40
N TYR A 174 -5.79 -4.70 -4.43
CA TYR A 174 -4.36 -4.99 -4.38
C TYR A 174 -4.09 -6.33 -5.09
N LEU A 175 -3.60 -6.28 -6.34
CA LEU A 175 -3.18 -7.48 -7.06
C LEU A 175 -1.73 -7.83 -6.70
N VAL A 176 -1.55 -8.98 -6.05
CA VAL A 176 -0.24 -9.51 -5.73
C VAL A 176 0.38 -10.12 -6.98
N SER A 177 1.49 -9.56 -7.47
CA SER A 177 2.24 -10.19 -8.54
C SER A 177 3.24 -11.18 -7.96
N MET A 178 3.31 -12.39 -8.52
CA MET A 178 4.39 -13.31 -8.21
C MET A 178 5.48 -13.16 -9.28
N PHE A 179 6.67 -12.67 -8.89
CA PHE A 179 7.85 -12.86 -9.71
C PHE A 179 8.34 -14.28 -9.48
N GLY A 180 8.46 -15.05 -10.56
CA GLY A 180 8.96 -16.42 -10.48
C GLY A 180 10.32 -16.49 -9.81
N THR A 181 10.51 -17.51 -8.99
CA THR A 181 11.75 -17.84 -8.27
C THR A 181 12.90 -18.24 -9.18
N THR A 182 12.67 -18.32 -10.50
CA THR A 182 13.66 -18.78 -11.49
C THR A 182 14.14 -17.64 -12.38
N GLY A 183 15.27 -17.03 -12.01
CA GLY A 183 16.31 -16.46 -12.87
C GLY A 183 15.99 -15.35 -13.90
N MET A 184 14.79 -15.19 -14.38
CA MET A 184 14.42 -14.20 -15.39
C MET A 184 13.68 -12.99 -14.79
N LYS A 185 14.46 -12.07 -14.22
CA LYS A 185 13.95 -10.77 -13.69
C LYS A 185 13.52 -9.78 -14.77
N THR A 186 13.56 -10.12 -16.04
CA THR A 186 13.46 -9.14 -17.14
C THR A 186 12.09 -9.04 -17.79
N MET A 187 11.18 -9.97 -17.54
CA MET A 187 9.83 -9.94 -18.16
C MET A 187 8.73 -10.13 -17.13
N ILE A 188 7.64 -9.36 -17.26
CA ILE A 188 6.39 -9.67 -16.54
C ILE A 188 5.91 -11.03 -17.07
N GLN A 189 5.73 -11.99 -16.18
CA GLN A 189 5.29 -13.30 -16.60
C GLN A 189 3.88 -13.24 -17.21
N GLN A 190 3.64 -14.00 -18.26
CA GLN A 190 2.37 -14.01 -19.00
C GLN A 190 1.16 -14.25 -18.07
N TYR A 191 1.34 -15.06 -17.03
CA TYR A 191 0.24 -15.29 -16.06
C TYR A 191 -0.14 -14.03 -15.26
N THR A 192 0.81 -13.13 -14.95
CA THR A 192 0.53 -11.84 -14.30
C THR A 192 -0.26 -10.93 -15.23
N ILE A 193 0.10 -10.88 -16.52
CA ILE A 193 -0.65 -10.14 -17.54
C ILE A 193 -2.08 -10.69 -17.64
N ASN A 194 -2.22 -12.00 -17.66
CA ASN A 194 -3.53 -12.66 -17.70
C ASN A 194 -4.34 -12.37 -16.43
N ALA A 195 -3.70 -12.34 -15.26
CA ALA A 195 -4.36 -11.97 -14.00
C ALA A 195 -4.88 -10.53 -14.02
N ILE A 196 -4.09 -9.58 -14.52
CA ILE A 196 -4.52 -8.19 -14.69
C ILE A 196 -5.75 -8.12 -15.60
N LYS A 197 -5.69 -8.73 -16.79
CA LYS A 197 -6.81 -8.75 -17.74
C LYS A 197 -8.07 -9.39 -17.15
N ASN A 198 -7.92 -10.53 -16.47
CA ASN A 198 -9.03 -11.22 -15.84
C ASN A 198 -9.65 -10.40 -14.70
N THR A 199 -8.81 -9.76 -13.88
CA THR A 199 -9.28 -8.89 -12.80
C THR A 199 -10.04 -7.70 -13.37
N LYS A 200 -9.50 -6.99 -14.37
CA LYS A 200 -10.19 -5.89 -15.05
C LYS A 200 -11.55 -6.31 -15.63
N LYS A 201 -11.59 -7.45 -16.31
CA LYS A 201 -12.85 -7.98 -16.87
C LYS A 201 -13.91 -8.27 -15.79
N VAL A 202 -13.50 -8.73 -14.62
CA VAL A 202 -14.43 -9.07 -13.52
C VAL A 202 -14.92 -7.83 -12.81
N VAL A 203 -14.04 -6.85 -12.56
CA VAL A 203 -14.37 -5.60 -11.85
C VAL A 203 -14.98 -4.54 -12.78
N ASN A 204 -15.01 -4.80 -14.08
CA ASN A 204 -15.59 -3.92 -15.10
C ASN A 204 -15.11 -2.46 -14.98
N SER A 205 -13.86 -2.27 -14.60
CA SER A 205 -13.22 -0.96 -14.33
C SER A 205 -13.89 -0.10 -13.24
N GLU A 206 -14.79 -0.67 -12.45
CA GLU A 206 -15.49 0.04 -11.37
C GLU A 206 -14.55 0.37 -10.19
N ILE A 207 -13.56 -0.50 -9.94
CA ILE A 207 -12.57 -0.32 -8.88
C ILE A 207 -11.15 -0.31 -9.47
N PRO A 208 -10.27 0.64 -9.08
CA PRO A 208 -8.88 0.66 -9.53
C PRO A 208 -8.11 -0.59 -9.11
N ILE A 209 -7.10 -0.98 -9.90
CA ILE A 209 -6.22 -2.11 -9.61
C ILE A 209 -4.81 -1.58 -9.37
N GLY A 210 -4.30 -1.77 -8.15
CA GLY A 210 -2.90 -1.56 -7.78
C GLY A 210 -2.15 -2.89 -7.82
N ILE A 211 -0.96 -2.89 -8.43
CA ILE A 211 -0.10 -4.07 -8.45
C ILE A 211 1.12 -3.87 -7.56
N GLY A 212 1.41 -4.85 -6.72
CA GLY A 212 2.55 -4.87 -5.84
C GLY A 212 3.31 -6.20 -5.92
N PHE A 213 4.46 -6.25 -5.27
CA PHE A 213 5.45 -7.30 -5.25
C PHE A 213 6.53 -7.23 -6.35
N GLY A 214 7.78 -7.17 -5.87
CA GLY A 214 8.98 -7.28 -6.71
C GLY A 214 9.31 -6.04 -7.54
N ILE A 215 8.56 -4.96 -7.45
CA ILE A 215 8.86 -3.69 -8.14
C ILE A 215 9.98 -2.98 -7.38
N THR A 216 11.14 -2.86 -8.01
CA THR A 216 12.34 -2.34 -7.35
C THR A 216 13.02 -1.19 -8.09
N THR A 217 12.78 -1.08 -9.38
CA THR A 217 13.42 -0.09 -10.26
C THR A 217 12.39 0.72 -11.05
N PRO A 218 12.76 1.91 -11.58
CA PRO A 218 11.91 2.65 -12.51
C PRO A 218 11.52 1.85 -13.76
N ASP A 219 12.40 0.96 -14.23
CA ASP A 219 12.10 0.09 -15.38
C ASP A 219 11.03 -0.95 -15.04
N ASP A 220 11.02 -1.48 -13.81
CA ASP A 220 9.92 -2.34 -13.37
C ASP A 220 8.61 -1.56 -13.36
N VAL A 221 8.60 -0.31 -12.84
CA VAL A 221 7.42 0.57 -12.88
C VAL A 221 6.96 0.75 -14.32
N LYS A 222 7.86 1.11 -15.23
CA LYS A 222 7.56 1.32 -16.66
C LYS A 222 6.89 0.10 -17.30
N ARG A 223 7.39 -1.10 -17.00
CA ARG A 223 6.81 -2.36 -17.50
C ARG A 223 5.39 -2.59 -17.01
N PHE A 224 5.12 -2.34 -15.72
CA PHE A 224 3.76 -2.51 -15.21
C PHE A 224 2.80 -1.43 -15.68
N VAL A 225 3.26 -0.19 -15.80
CA VAL A 225 2.44 0.93 -16.31
C VAL A 225 2.01 0.72 -17.76
N SER A 226 2.78 -0.03 -18.56
CA SER A 226 2.38 -0.41 -19.92
C SER A 226 1.25 -1.45 -19.96
N THR A 227 0.84 -1.99 -18.81
CA THR A 227 -0.31 -2.88 -18.68
C THR A 227 -1.55 -2.12 -18.22
N ASP A 228 -2.71 -2.77 -18.21
CA ASP A 228 -3.98 -2.15 -17.82
C ASP A 228 -4.19 -2.14 -16.28
N ILE A 229 -3.23 -1.54 -15.56
CA ILE A 229 -3.32 -1.27 -14.11
C ILE A 229 -3.58 0.22 -13.86
N ASP A 230 -3.99 0.54 -12.63
CA ASP A 230 -4.23 1.93 -12.19
C ASP A 230 -3.15 2.42 -11.23
N ALA A 231 -2.41 1.51 -10.57
CA ALA A 231 -1.35 1.85 -9.63
C ALA A 231 -0.22 0.82 -9.60
N VAL A 232 0.98 1.29 -9.28
CA VAL A 232 2.11 0.46 -8.86
C VAL A 232 2.39 0.67 -7.37
N ILE A 233 2.63 -0.44 -6.64
CA ILE A 233 2.90 -0.41 -5.20
C ILE A 233 4.34 -0.83 -4.98
N VAL A 234 5.12 0.05 -4.36
CA VAL A 234 6.56 -0.12 -4.15
C VAL A 234 6.84 -0.13 -2.66
N GLY A 235 7.33 -1.24 -2.13
CA GLY A 235 7.61 -1.41 -0.70
C GLY A 235 9.08 -1.71 -0.42
N SER A 236 9.52 -2.93 -0.69
CA SER A 236 10.86 -3.42 -0.34
C SER A 236 12.00 -2.54 -0.89
N ALA A 237 11.80 -1.88 -2.03
CA ALA A 237 12.78 -0.96 -2.58
C ALA A 237 12.97 0.29 -1.71
N PHE A 238 11.88 0.86 -1.19
CA PHE A 238 11.95 1.96 -0.23
C PHE A 238 12.61 1.53 1.08
N LEU A 239 12.25 0.36 1.62
CA LEU A 239 12.84 -0.13 2.87
C LEU A 239 14.35 -0.38 2.74
N ARG A 240 14.81 -0.95 1.62
CA ARG A 240 16.26 -1.11 1.34
C ARG A 240 16.99 0.22 1.18
N LEU A 241 16.35 1.22 0.56
CA LEU A 241 16.92 2.57 0.48
C LEU A 241 17.07 3.17 1.88
N ILE A 242 16.01 3.08 2.70
CA ILE A 242 15.98 3.60 4.06
C ILE A 242 17.06 2.95 4.91
N GLU A 243 17.22 1.62 4.80
CA GLU A 243 18.25 0.86 5.53
C GLU A 243 19.67 1.38 5.29
N LYS A 244 19.97 1.73 4.04
CA LYS A 244 21.32 2.15 3.60
C LYS A 244 21.56 3.66 3.72
N THR A 245 20.54 4.43 4.14
CA THR A 245 20.61 5.89 4.14
C THR A 245 20.82 6.44 5.55
N PRO A 246 21.83 7.30 5.78
CA PRO A 246 21.99 8.02 7.04
C PRO A 246 20.70 8.82 7.39
N VAL A 247 20.34 8.83 8.67
CA VAL A 247 19.06 9.42 9.14
C VAL A 247 18.87 10.87 8.70
N ASN A 248 19.93 11.67 8.72
CA ASN A 248 19.91 13.07 8.32
C ASN A 248 19.75 13.30 6.81
N GLN A 249 19.88 12.25 5.99
CA GLN A 249 19.71 12.29 4.53
C GLN A 249 18.42 11.63 4.04
N LEU A 250 17.64 11.02 4.94
CA LEU A 250 16.47 10.21 4.57
C LEU A 250 15.47 10.99 3.72
N GLU A 251 15.09 12.20 4.14
CA GLU A 251 14.11 13.00 3.39
C GLU A 251 14.55 13.25 1.94
N THR A 252 15.78 13.71 1.75
CA THR A 252 16.32 14.03 0.42
C THR A 252 16.50 12.79 -0.46
N LYS A 253 17.03 11.72 0.10
CA LYS A 253 17.26 10.46 -0.65
C LYS A 253 15.95 9.79 -1.02
N VAL A 254 14.98 9.76 -0.10
CA VAL A 254 13.64 9.23 -0.37
C VAL A 254 12.94 10.09 -1.42
N ALA A 255 13.00 11.42 -1.34
CA ALA A 255 12.41 12.29 -2.36
C ALA A 255 12.99 12.05 -3.76
N SER A 256 14.32 11.96 -3.86
CA SER A 256 15.00 11.67 -5.13
C SER A 256 14.60 10.31 -5.70
N PHE A 257 14.54 9.27 -4.87
CA PHE A 257 14.14 7.94 -5.29
C PHE A 257 12.66 7.88 -5.70
N THR A 258 11.78 8.50 -4.90
CA THR A 258 10.34 8.59 -5.21
C THR A 258 10.12 9.27 -6.57
N LYS A 259 10.82 10.38 -6.84
CA LYS A 259 10.74 11.08 -8.12
C LYS A 259 11.12 10.18 -9.30
N LYS A 260 12.17 9.36 -9.15
CA LYS A 260 12.57 8.38 -10.18
C LYS A 260 11.51 7.31 -10.39
N MET A 261 10.91 6.80 -9.31
CA MET A 261 9.86 5.79 -9.39
C MET A 261 8.53 6.35 -9.92
N LYS A 262 8.23 7.63 -9.65
CA LYS A 262 7.02 8.31 -10.15
C LYS A 262 7.12 8.66 -11.64
N ALA A 263 8.31 8.98 -12.14
CA ALA A 263 8.48 9.45 -13.52
C ALA A 263 7.80 8.52 -14.57
N PRO A 264 7.95 7.18 -14.53
CA PRO A 264 7.33 6.31 -15.52
C PRO A 264 5.79 6.20 -15.39
N THR A 265 5.18 6.67 -14.30
CA THR A 265 3.72 6.59 -14.11
C THR A 265 2.96 7.75 -14.76
N LYS A 266 3.67 8.76 -15.23
CA LYS A 266 3.09 9.90 -15.95
C LYS A 266 2.84 9.55 -17.41
N ALA A 267 1.82 10.18 -17.98
CA ALA A 267 1.61 10.09 -19.42
C ALA A 267 2.86 10.60 -20.18
N THR A 268 3.34 9.84 -21.13
CA THR A 268 4.33 10.25 -22.12
C THR A 268 3.65 10.86 -23.31
#